data_e96442b8d07c7512169350787a109725
#
_entry.id   e96442b8d07c7512169350787a109725
#
_cell.length_a   1.000
_cell.length_b   1.000
_cell.length_c   1.000
_cell.angle_alpha   90.00
_cell.angle_beta   90.00
_cell.angle_gamma   90.00
#
_symmetry.space_group_name_H-M   'P 1'
#
loop_
_entity.id
_entity.type
_entity.pdbx_description
1 polymer ?
#
loop_
_entity_poly.entity_id
_entity_poly.type
_entity_poly.pdbx_seq_one_letter_code
_entity_poly.pdbx_strand_id
1 'polypeptide(L)' 'MPRSIAALCQEQSVSLEELVARSQLEAGRVQAIWLGRWTPSPEERRRIAAALGATIDEIRWGHVTPIQHLYGHGPG' A
#
# COMPACT_ATOMS: atom_id res chain seq x y z
N MET A 1 7.51 12.00 6.18
CA MET A 1 7.72 10.56 6.42
C MET A 1 6.68 9.76 5.68
N PRO A 2 7.08 8.71 4.97
CA PRO A 2 6.09 7.86 4.32
C PRO A 2 5.21 7.14 5.34
N ARG A 3 3.97 6.94 4.96
CA ARG A 3 3.01 6.27 5.83
C ARG A 3 2.42 5.09 5.10
N SER A 4 2.03 4.08 5.86
CA SER A 4 1.39 2.91 5.26
C SER A 4 0.00 3.29 4.76
N ILE A 5 -0.52 2.46 3.85
CA ILE A 5 -1.88 2.66 3.35
C ILE A 5 -2.86 2.62 4.52
N ALA A 6 -2.68 1.67 5.43
CA ALA A 6 -3.57 1.53 6.57
C ALA A 6 -3.56 2.78 7.46
N ALA A 7 -2.37 3.36 7.67
CA ALA A 7 -2.26 4.55 8.49
C ALA A 7 -2.98 5.74 7.84
N LEU A 8 -2.81 5.92 6.53
CA LEU A 8 -3.46 7.00 5.81
C LEU A 8 -4.98 6.83 5.84
N CYS A 9 -5.45 5.61 5.64
CA CYS A 9 -6.88 5.35 5.69
C CYS A 9 -7.45 5.64 7.08
N GLN A 10 -6.71 5.27 8.11
CA GLN A 10 -7.15 5.53 9.46
C GLN A 10 -7.24 7.02 9.75
N GLU A 11 -6.25 7.78 9.30
CA GLU A 11 -6.25 9.24 9.50
C GLU A 11 -7.41 9.91 8.80
N GLN A 12 -7.78 9.40 7.64
CA GLN A 12 -8.83 10.00 6.83
C GLN A 12 -10.19 9.37 7.07
N SER A 13 -10.26 8.38 7.96
CA SER A 13 -11.49 7.63 8.21
C SER A 13 -12.02 6.97 6.95
N VAL A 14 -11.11 6.44 6.15
CA VAL A 14 -11.43 5.73 4.91
C VAL A 14 -11.36 4.24 5.18
N SER A 15 -12.44 3.52 4.91
CA SER A 15 -12.46 2.08 5.05
C SER A 15 -11.80 1.42 3.85
N LEU A 16 -11.50 0.13 3.99
CA LEU A 16 -10.98 -0.64 2.87
C LEU A 16 -11.95 -0.61 1.69
N GLU A 17 -13.24 -0.71 1.98
CA GLU A 17 -14.26 -0.68 0.95
C GLU A 17 -14.28 0.65 0.21
N GLU A 18 -14.12 1.74 0.95
CA GLU A 18 -14.05 3.06 0.34
C GLU A 18 -12.82 3.20 -0.54
N LEU A 19 -11.69 2.66 -0.07
CA LEU A 19 -10.48 2.72 -0.85
C LEU A 19 -10.64 1.94 -2.14
N VAL A 20 -11.29 0.77 -2.09
CA VAL A 20 -11.58 -0.01 -3.28
C VAL A 20 -12.40 0.82 -4.26
N ALA A 21 -13.46 1.44 -3.77
CA ALA A 21 -14.33 2.24 -4.62
C ALA A 21 -13.60 3.43 -5.23
N ARG A 22 -12.81 4.14 -4.43
CA ARG A 22 -12.11 5.33 -4.88
C ARG A 22 -11.00 5.01 -5.87
N SER A 23 -10.28 3.92 -5.64
CA SER A 23 -9.16 3.54 -6.51
C SER A 23 -9.63 2.84 -7.78
N GLN A 24 -10.85 2.32 -7.76
CA GLN A 24 -11.42 1.56 -8.89
C GLN A 24 -10.60 0.32 -9.21
N LEU A 25 -9.94 -0.22 -8.20
CA LEU A 25 -9.20 -1.47 -8.33
C LEU A 25 -10.03 -2.61 -7.76
N GLU A 26 -9.64 -3.83 -8.09
CA GLU A 26 -10.34 -5.01 -7.57
C GLU A 26 -10.14 -5.12 -6.07
N ALA A 27 -11.20 -5.52 -5.36
CA ALA A 27 -11.16 -5.57 -3.90
C ALA A 27 -10.06 -6.50 -3.39
N GLY A 28 -9.92 -7.68 -3.98
CA GLY A 28 -8.89 -8.62 -3.56
C GLY A 28 -7.50 -8.07 -3.74
N ARG A 29 -7.28 -7.31 -4.82
CA ARG A 29 -5.99 -6.71 -5.08
C ARG A 29 -5.68 -5.62 -4.06
N VAL A 30 -6.66 -4.76 -3.78
CA VAL A 30 -6.46 -3.68 -2.79
C VAL A 30 -6.18 -4.28 -1.42
N GLN A 31 -6.91 -5.33 -1.06
CA GLN A 31 -6.69 -5.98 0.22
C GLN A 31 -5.30 -6.60 0.31
N ALA A 32 -4.83 -7.24 -0.76
CA ALA A 32 -3.50 -7.83 -0.79
C ALA A 32 -2.41 -6.76 -0.65
N ILE A 33 -2.61 -5.62 -1.30
CA ILE A 33 -1.67 -4.50 -1.20
C ILE A 33 -1.70 -3.94 0.23
N TRP A 34 -2.89 -3.78 0.78
CA TRP A 34 -3.07 -3.28 2.15
C TRP A 34 -2.33 -4.15 3.15
N LEU A 35 -2.41 -5.47 2.96
CA LEU A 35 -1.79 -6.42 3.88
C LEU A 35 -0.31 -6.64 3.61
N GLY A 36 0.23 -6.01 2.57
CA GLY A 36 1.63 -6.17 2.23
C GLY A 36 1.95 -7.47 1.52
N ARG A 37 0.93 -8.16 1.01
CA ARG A 37 1.12 -9.44 0.32
C ARG A 37 1.37 -9.30 -1.16
N TRP A 38 1.11 -8.12 -1.71
CA TRP A 38 1.24 -7.88 -3.13
C TRP A 38 1.94 -6.56 -3.36
N THR A 39 2.92 -6.57 -4.26
CA THR A 39 3.62 -5.36 -4.65
C THR A 39 2.82 -4.68 -5.76
N PRO A 40 2.30 -3.47 -5.53
CA PRO A 40 1.46 -2.82 -6.53
C PRO A 40 2.27 -2.39 -7.75
N SER A 41 1.61 -2.41 -8.90
CA SER A 41 2.18 -1.87 -10.12
C SER A 41 2.19 -0.34 -10.06
N PRO A 42 2.93 0.34 -10.96
CA PRO A 42 2.91 1.81 -10.98
C PRO A 42 1.51 2.38 -11.13
N GLU A 43 0.67 1.75 -11.94
CA GLU A 43 -0.71 2.23 -12.13
C GLU A 43 -1.52 2.06 -10.85
N GLU A 44 -1.35 0.93 -10.16
CA GLU A 44 -2.05 0.70 -8.91
C GLU A 44 -1.61 1.71 -7.85
N ARG A 45 -0.33 2.03 -7.82
CA ARG A 45 0.17 3.03 -6.88
C ARG A 45 -0.45 4.39 -7.15
N ARG A 46 -0.55 4.78 -8.42
CA ARG A 46 -1.16 6.07 -8.78
C ARG A 46 -2.61 6.12 -8.34
N ARG A 47 -3.36 5.06 -8.58
CA ARG A 47 -4.78 5.04 -8.24
C ARG A 47 -5.00 5.09 -6.74
N ILE A 48 -4.20 4.34 -5.98
CA ILE A 48 -4.33 4.34 -4.53
C ILE A 48 -3.91 5.69 -3.95
N ALA A 49 -2.81 6.26 -4.44
CA ALA A 49 -2.37 7.57 -3.97
C ALA A 49 -3.42 8.63 -4.25
N ALA A 50 -3.99 8.63 -5.45
CA ALA A 50 -5.03 9.58 -5.79
C ALA A 50 -6.27 9.40 -4.90
N ALA A 51 -6.63 8.16 -4.61
CA ALA A 51 -7.77 7.87 -3.76
C ALA A 51 -7.58 8.41 -2.35
N LEU A 52 -6.35 8.50 -1.90
CA LEU A 52 -6.02 8.98 -0.56
C LEU A 52 -5.56 10.43 -0.54
N GLY A 53 -5.58 11.10 -1.70
CA GLY A 53 -5.14 12.48 -1.77
C GLY A 53 -3.67 12.66 -1.47
N ALA A 54 -2.84 11.66 -1.77
CA ALA A 54 -1.43 11.67 -1.44
C ALA A 54 -0.61 11.47 -2.70
N THR A 55 0.69 11.73 -2.60
CA THR A 55 1.60 11.39 -3.67
C THR A 55 2.12 9.97 -3.47
N ILE A 56 2.63 9.38 -4.55
CA ILE A 56 3.18 8.03 -4.47
C ILE A 56 4.31 7.98 -3.43
N ASP A 57 5.13 9.02 -3.38
CA ASP A 57 6.28 9.06 -2.47
C ASP A 57 5.88 9.18 -1.00
N GLU A 58 4.67 9.65 -0.72
CA GLU A 58 4.20 9.78 0.64
C GLU A 58 3.70 8.47 1.23
N ILE A 59 3.60 7.43 0.42
CA ILE A 59 3.06 6.15 0.84
C ILE A 59 4.17 5.13 0.91
N ARG A 60 4.19 4.36 2.00
CA ARG A 60 5.10 3.23 2.15
C ARG A 60 4.42 2.01 1.52
N TRP A 61 4.99 1.54 0.42
CA TRP A 61 4.32 0.51 -0.38
C TRP A 61 4.70 -0.91 -0.01
N GLY A 62 5.74 -1.14 0.61
CA GLY A 62 6.09 -2.48 0.88
C GLY A 62 6.12 -2.77 2.32
N HIS A 63 6.54 -3.77 2.45
CA HIS A 63 6.89 -4.03 3.62
C HIS A 63 8.17 -4.67 3.61
N VAL A 64 8.50 -4.76 3.85
CA VAL A 64 9.42 -5.11 3.67
C VAL A 64 10.03 -6.06 3.93
N THR A 65 10.39 -6.35 3.98
CA THR A 65 10.87 -7.08 4.10
C THR A 65 11.61 -7.63 4.50
N PRO A 66 11.77 -8.06 4.88
CA PRO A 66 12.41 -8.51 5.12
C PRO A 66 13.23 -9.05 4.97
N ILE A 67 13.53 -9.21 5.03
CA ILE A 67 14.10 -9.39 5.03
C ILE A 67 14.78 -9.51 4.42
N GLN A 68 15.04 -9.35 3.94
CA GLN A 68 15.45 -9.13 3.47
C GLN A 68 16.32 -8.75 3.49
N HIS A 69 16.59 -8.92 3.73
CA HIS A 69 17.09 -8.53 4.02
C HIS A 69 17.69 -8.96 4.70
N LEU A 70 17.69 -9.57 4.90
CA LEU A 70 17.86 -9.96 5.61
C LEU A 70 18.23 -10.71 5.58
N TYR A 71 18.43 -11.17 5.31
CA TYR A 71 18.48 -11.74 5.32
C TYR A 71 19.09 -11.91 4.99
N GLY A 72 19.27 -12.13 4.81
CA GLY A 72 19.58 -12.11 4.65
C GLY A 72 20.22 -12.20 4.45
N HIS A 73 20.59 -12.56 4.32
CA HIS A 73 20.88 -12.66 4.39
C HIS A 73 21.22 -12.99 4.30
N GLY A 74 21.40 -13.34 4.29
CA GLY A 74 21.35 -13.61 4.38
C GLY A 74 21.46 -13.94 4.39
N PRO A 75 21.80 -14.33 4.33
CA PRO A 75 21.67 -14.48 4.39
C PRO A 75 21.56 -14.30 4.51
N GLY A 76 21.65 -14.44 4.44
CA GLY A 76 21.22 -14.09 4.47
C GLY A 76 21.08 -13.93 4.55
#